data_236f4f720103fe48737304d56f4b28f3
#
_entry.id   236f4f720103fe48737304d56f4b28f3
#
_cell.length_a   1.000
_cell.length_b   1.000
_cell.length_c   1.000
_cell.angle_alpha   90.00
_cell.angle_beta   90.00
_cell.angle_gamma   90.00
#
_symmetry.space_group_name_H-M   'P 1'
#
loop_
_entity.id
_entity.type
_entity.pdbx_description
1 polymer ?
#
loop_
_entity_poly.entity_id
_entity_poly.type
_entity_poly.pdbx_seq_one_letter_code
_entity_poly.pdbx_strand_id
1 'polypeptide(L)'
;FADAFYYKDFENSSEMNKDLISKILDWKHNDPEGDEVSNSLGWQSRKTMQKQGSGFGDFTSEINKFLHEVRIAEQYGQSTALTISNMWANVNYKYAYNKYHDHPNSLWSGVYYVQSPPKCGNIVFHKEWARYQTIDKPIFSSSPPVHTHQWDSVSYEPIEGRVILF
;
A
#
# COMPACT_ATOMS: atom_id res chain seq x y z
N PHE A 1 6.20 20.45 -5.32
CA PHE A 1 4.99 19.69 -5.61
C PHE A 1 4.78 18.72 -4.46
N ALA A 2 3.54 18.56 -4.00
CA ALA A 2 3.19 17.54 -3.03
C ALA A 2 2.72 16.31 -3.81
N ASP A 3 3.16 15.12 -3.41
CA ASP A 3 2.64 13.88 -3.95
C ASP A 3 1.22 13.67 -3.41
N ALA A 4 0.31 13.21 -4.26
CA ALA A 4 -1.06 12.94 -3.87
C ALA A 4 -1.15 11.58 -3.19
N PHE A 5 -1.89 11.51 -2.08
CA PHE A 5 -2.28 10.29 -1.41
C PHE A 5 -3.80 10.22 -1.38
N TYR A 6 -4.35 9.10 -1.80
CA TYR A 6 -5.77 8.83 -1.69
C TYR A 6 -6.01 7.70 -0.71
N TYR A 7 -7.05 7.78 0.09
CA TYR A 7 -7.46 6.65 0.92
C TYR A 7 -8.98 6.48 0.90
N LYS A 8 -9.41 5.27 1.17
CA LYS A 8 -10.82 4.93 1.33
C LYS A 8 -10.98 3.84 2.38
N ASP A 9 -11.94 4.04 3.26
CA ASP A 9 -12.40 3.02 4.21
C ASP A 9 -13.59 2.28 3.59
N PHE A 10 -13.49 0.96 3.48
CA PHE A 10 -14.57 0.15 2.91
C PHE A 10 -15.62 -0.17 3.95
N GLU A 11 -16.87 0.21 3.68
CA GLU A 11 -17.98 0.07 4.63
C GLU A 11 -18.22 -1.39 5.08
N ASN A 12 -18.09 -2.36 4.16
CA ASN A 12 -18.27 -3.78 4.42
C ASN A 12 -16.95 -4.53 4.71
N SER A 13 -15.93 -3.82 5.18
CA SER A 13 -14.58 -4.36 5.35
C SER A 13 -14.54 -5.57 6.29
N SER A 14 -15.34 -5.60 7.34
CA SER A 14 -15.29 -6.69 8.33
C SER A 14 -15.63 -8.06 7.74
N GLU A 15 -16.65 -8.16 6.90
CA GLU A 15 -17.03 -9.43 6.24
C GLU A 15 -16.04 -9.78 5.12
N MET A 16 -15.70 -8.81 4.29
CA MET A 16 -14.72 -8.97 3.24
C MET A 16 -13.35 -9.40 3.80
N ASN A 17 -12.91 -8.83 4.91
CA ASN A 17 -11.64 -9.17 5.53
C ASN A 17 -11.62 -10.60 6.07
N LYS A 18 -12.73 -11.12 6.61
CA LYS A 18 -12.82 -12.53 7.02
C LYS A 18 -12.62 -13.48 5.84
N ASP A 19 -13.25 -13.19 4.72
CA ASP A 19 -13.10 -13.95 3.48
C ASP A 19 -11.67 -13.87 2.95
N LEU A 20 -11.09 -12.65 2.90
CA LEU A 20 -9.72 -12.44 2.47
C LEU A 20 -8.71 -13.17 3.36
N ILE A 21 -8.87 -13.12 4.68
CA ILE A 21 -7.99 -13.84 5.63
C ILE A 21 -8.03 -15.34 5.34
N SER A 22 -9.22 -15.91 5.23
CA SER A 22 -9.38 -17.34 4.93
C SER A 22 -8.65 -17.72 3.65
N LYS A 23 -8.92 -17.02 2.55
CA LYS A 23 -8.33 -17.28 1.22
C LYS A 23 -6.80 -17.09 1.21
N ILE A 24 -6.31 -16.05 1.87
CA ILE A 24 -4.87 -15.76 1.93
C ILE A 24 -4.14 -16.82 2.76
N LEU A 25 -4.70 -17.25 3.88
CA LEU A 25 -4.10 -18.29 4.71
C LEU A 25 -4.13 -19.66 4.02
N ASP A 26 -5.20 -19.99 3.32
CA ASP A 26 -5.28 -21.20 2.48
C ASP A 26 -4.23 -21.15 1.35
N TRP A 27 -4.06 -20.00 0.71
CA TRP A 27 -3.02 -19.85 -0.31
C TRP A 27 -1.63 -20.03 0.29
N LYS A 28 -1.35 -19.39 1.42
CA LYS A 28 -0.07 -19.57 2.13
C LYS A 28 0.19 -21.01 2.54
N HIS A 29 -0.85 -21.75 2.93
CA HIS A 29 -0.74 -23.17 3.25
C HIS A 29 -0.32 -24.01 2.03
N ASN A 30 -0.87 -23.68 0.86
CA ASN A 30 -0.61 -24.41 -0.39
C ASN A 30 0.65 -23.94 -1.13
N ASP A 31 1.15 -22.73 -0.88
CA ASP A 31 2.41 -22.17 -1.41
C ASP A 31 3.20 -21.52 -0.26
N PRO A 32 3.76 -22.30 0.65
CA PRO A 32 4.40 -21.78 1.85
C PRO A 32 5.68 -20.97 1.58
N GLU A 33 6.32 -21.19 0.45
CA GLU A 33 7.51 -20.45 0.03
C GLU A 33 7.16 -19.05 -0.46
N GLY A 34 6.09 -18.90 -1.25
CA GLY A 34 5.68 -17.64 -1.82
C GLY A 34 6.75 -16.97 -2.68
N ASP A 35 6.73 -15.64 -2.71
CA ASP A 35 7.75 -14.80 -3.36
C ASP A 35 8.61 -14.09 -2.31
N GLU A 36 9.93 -14.03 -2.53
CA GLU A 36 10.85 -13.20 -1.76
C GLU A 36 11.24 -11.97 -2.58
N VAL A 37 10.69 -10.79 -2.21
CA VAL A 37 10.94 -9.52 -2.89
C VAL A 37 11.41 -8.49 -1.88
N SER A 38 10.50 -7.68 -1.34
CA SER A 38 10.80 -6.71 -0.29
C SER A 38 10.52 -7.25 1.12
N ASN A 39 9.75 -8.32 1.24
CA ASN A 39 9.40 -8.95 2.51
C ASN A 39 10.64 -9.53 3.22
N SER A 40 10.68 -9.35 4.53
CA SER A 40 11.69 -9.93 5.42
C SER A 40 10.99 -10.59 6.60
N LEU A 41 11.25 -11.87 6.86
CA LEU A 41 10.62 -12.69 7.89
C LEU A 41 9.09 -12.83 7.75
N GLY A 42 8.51 -12.35 6.65
CA GLY A 42 7.11 -12.47 6.28
C GLY A 42 6.93 -13.36 5.07
N TRP A 43 5.68 -13.70 4.76
CA TRP A 43 5.31 -14.39 3.53
C TRP A 43 4.63 -13.43 2.57
N GLN A 44 4.95 -13.55 1.28
CA GLN A 44 4.31 -12.83 0.20
C GLN A 44 3.77 -13.82 -0.82
N SER A 45 2.53 -13.64 -1.26
CA SER A 45 1.95 -14.46 -2.32
C SER A 45 2.54 -14.13 -3.68
N ARG A 46 2.30 -15.01 -4.66
CA ARG A 46 2.51 -14.70 -6.08
C ARG A 46 1.65 -13.49 -6.49
N LYS A 47 2.13 -12.70 -7.45
CA LYS A 47 1.48 -11.46 -7.94
C LYS A 47 0.33 -11.77 -8.91
N THR A 48 -0.66 -12.53 -8.46
CA THR A 48 -1.74 -13.04 -9.31
C THR A 48 -3.15 -12.86 -8.75
N MET A 49 -3.32 -12.16 -7.60
CA MET A 49 -4.63 -11.97 -6.97
C MET A 49 -5.66 -11.30 -7.89
N GLN A 50 -5.23 -10.39 -8.75
CA GLN A 50 -6.11 -9.66 -9.68
C GLN A 50 -6.60 -10.52 -10.86
N LYS A 51 -6.03 -11.70 -11.08
CA LYS A 51 -6.39 -12.53 -12.24
C LYS A 51 -7.79 -13.10 -12.08
N GLN A 52 -8.49 -13.22 -13.21
CA GLN A 52 -9.79 -13.89 -13.26
C GLN A 52 -9.67 -15.33 -12.73
N GLY A 53 -10.61 -15.75 -11.89
CA GLY A 53 -10.61 -17.08 -11.28
C GLY A 53 -9.67 -17.25 -10.09
N SER A 54 -8.98 -16.20 -9.64
CA SER A 54 -8.11 -16.25 -8.46
C SER A 54 -8.87 -16.42 -7.13
N GLY A 55 -10.18 -16.19 -7.13
CA GLY A 55 -11.01 -16.18 -5.91
C GLY A 55 -11.12 -14.81 -5.22
N PHE A 56 -10.41 -13.78 -5.71
CA PHE A 56 -10.39 -12.42 -5.13
C PHE A 56 -11.20 -11.40 -5.94
N GLY A 57 -12.16 -11.85 -6.76
CA GLY A 57 -12.90 -11.00 -7.69
C GLY A 57 -13.69 -9.87 -7.02
N ASP A 58 -14.36 -10.15 -5.90
CA ASP A 58 -15.15 -9.15 -5.17
C ASP A 58 -14.24 -8.04 -4.61
N PHE A 59 -13.14 -8.42 -3.99
CA PHE A 59 -12.14 -7.45 -3.52
C PHE A 59 -11.55 -6.63 -4.67
N THR A 60 -11.17 -7.27 -5.75
CA THR A 60 -10.67 -6.60 -6.96
C THR A 60 -11.68 -5.61 -7.52
N SER A 61 -12.96 -5.94 -7.48
CA SER A 61 -14.06 -5.06 -7.91
C SER A 61 -14.14 -3.80 -7.04
N GLU A 62 -14.04 -3.93 -5.72
CA GLU A 62 -14.03 -2.77 -4.81
C GLU A 62 -12.83 -1.86 -5.04
N ILE A 63 -11.64 -2.42 -5.24
CA ILE A 63 -10.46 -1.64 -5.60
C ILE A 63 -10.65 -0.91 -6.93
N ASN A 64 -11.23 -1.56 -7.95
CA ASN A 64 -11.49 -0.93 -9.25
C ASN A 64 -12.49 0.23 -9.16
N LYS A 65 -13.50 0.15 -8.28
CA LYS A 65 -14.41 1.27 -8.01
C LYS A 65 -13.64 2.46 -7.44
N PHE A 66 -12.74 2.22 -6.49
CA PHE A 66 -11.92 3.28 -5.91
C PHE A 66 -10.94 3.87 -6.94
N LEU A 67 -10.30 3.06 -7.76
CA LEU A 67 -9.46 3.53 -8.87
C LEU A 67 -10.22 4.42 -9.84
N HIS A 68 -11.51 4.12 -10.10
CA HIS A 68 -12.35 4.98 -10.92
C HIS A 68 -12.60 6.35 -10.27
N GLU A 69 -12.83 6.40 -8.96
CA GLU A 69 -12.97 7.65 -8.21
C GLU A 69 -11.67 8.49 -8.29
N VAL A 70 -10.52 7.85 -8.09
CA VAL A 70 -9.20 8.51 -8.20
C VAL A 70 -8.94 9.01 -9.62
N ARG A 71 -9.29 8.25 -10.65
CA ARG A 71 -9.20 8.69 -12.05
C ARG A 71 -9.94 10.00 -12.29
N ILE A 72 -11.13 10.13 -11.70
CA ILE A 72 -11.94 11.36 -11.82
C ILE A 72 -11.29 12.50 -11.03
N ALA A 73 -10.85 12.25 -9.81
CA ALA A 73 -10.22 13.26 -8.96
C ALA A 73 -8.92 13.81 -9.59
N GLU A 74 -8.14 12.95 -10.23
CA GLU A 74 -6.92 13.31 -10.96
C GLU A 74 -7.18 13.89 -12.35
N GLN A 75 -8.44 13.99 -12.77
CA GLN A 75 -8.83 14.51 -14.08
C GLN A 75 -8.18 13.77 -15.27
N TYR A 76 -7.88 12.48 -15.12
CA TYR A 76 -7.36 11.68 -16.24
C TYR A 76 -8.42 11.60 -17.36
N GLY A 77 -7.97 11.65 -18.60
CA GLY A 77 -8.85 11.65 -19.76
C GLY A 77 -9.89 10.52 -19.76
N GLN A 78 -11.05 10.75 -20.37
CA GLN A 78 -12.17 9.78 -20.36
C GLN A 78 -11.79 8.41 -20.94
N SER A 79 -10.86 8.39 -21.88
CA SER A 79 -10.32 7.16 -22.49
C SER A 79 -9.28 6.45 -21.64
N THR A 80 -8.81 7.06 -20.54
CA THR A 80 -7.82 6.46 -19.65
C THR A 80 -8.50 5.55 -18.64
N ALA A 81 -8.15 4.27 -18.64
CA ALA A 81 -8.57 3.32 -17.61
C ALA A 81 -7.38 3.03 -16.69
N LEU A 82 -7.59 3.19 -15.37
CA LEU A 82 -6.67 2.65 -14.38
C LEU A 82 -6.99 1.16 -14.20
N THR A 83 -5.98 0.32 -14.35
CA THR A 83 -6.12 -1.14 -14.21
C THR A 83 -5.10 -1.68 -13.23
N ILE A 84 -5.49 -2.71 -12.50
CA ILE A 84 -4.60 -3.40 -11.57
C ILE A 84 -3.68 -4.32 -12.39
N SER A 85 -2.42 -3.97 -12.50
CA SER A 85 -1.41 -4.79 -13.20
C SER A 85 -0.95 -5.97 -12.35
N ASN A 86 -0.70 -5.73 -11.06
CA ASN A 86 -0.24 -6.72 -10.10
C ASN A 86 -0.95 -6.53 -8.77
N MET A 87 -1.28 -7.65 -8.11
CA MET A 87 -1.80 -7.66 -6.76
C MET A 87 -1.30 -8.91 -6.02
N TRP A 88 -0.91 -8.75 -4.79
CA TRP A 88 -0.42 -9.82 -3.92
C TRP A 88 -0.80 -9.57 -2.46
N ALA A 89 -0.72 -10.61 -1.65
CA ALA A 89 -0.92 -10.53 -0.21
C ALA A 89 0.41 -10.69 0.53
N ASN A 90 0.54 -9.99 1.65
CA ASN A 90 1.61 -10.18 2.61
C ASN A 90 1.02 -10.70 3.93
N VAL A 91 1.68 -11.69 4.54
CA VAL A 91 1.40 -12.16 5.90
C VAL A 91 2.64 -11.94 6.74
N ASN A 92 2.59 -10.90 7.56
CA ASN A 92 3.70 -10.49 8.42
C ASN A 92 3.43 -10.91 9.86
N TYR A 93 4.38 -11.61 10.45
CA TYR A 93 4.39 -11.96 11.87
C TYR A 93 5.21 -10.94 12.65
N LYS A 94 5.31 -11.15 13.96
CA LYS A 94 6.13 -10.31 14.82
C LYS A 94 7.57 -10.24 14.30
N TYR A 95 8.10 -9.02 14.16
CA TYR A 95 9.40 -8.67 13.58
C TYR A 95 9.52 -8.79 12.05
N ALA A 96 8.48 -9.24 11.35
CA ALA A 96 8.47 -9.17 9.89
C ALA A 96 8.26 -7.74 9.42
N TYR A 97 8.88 -7.40 8.31
CA TYR A 97 8.76 -6.06 7.69
C TYR A 97 9.00 -6.13 6.19
N ASN A 98 8.60 -5.08 5.50
CA ASN A 98 8.97 -4.86 4.11
C ASN A 98 10.11 -3.84 4.05
N LYS A 99 11.18 -4.19 3.33
CA LYS A 99 12.30 -3.31 3.09
C LYS A 99 11.87 -2.09 2.29
N TYR A 100 12.61 -1.00 2.41
CA TYR A 100 12.43 0.15 1.53
C TYR A 100 12.58 -0.26 0.06
N HIS A 101 11.62 0.08 -0.77
CA HIS A 101 11.56 -0.25 -2.19
C HIS A 101 10.62 0.67 -2.93
N ASP A 102 10.72 0.70 -4.23
CA ASP A 102 9.84 1.39 -5.16
C ASP A 102 9.06 0.39 -6.04
N HIS A 103 8.10 0.90 -6.79
CA HIS A 103 7.27 0.12 -7.71
C HIS A 103 7.43 0.64 -9.15
N PRO A 104 8.53 0.29 -9.85
CA PRO A 104 8.78 0.80 -11.19
C PRO A 104 7.67 0.38 -12.16
N ASN A 105 7.36 1.29 -13.09
CA ASN A 105 6.29 1.13 -14.10
C ASN A 105 4.85 1.10 -13.54
N SER A 106 4.64 1.50 -12.28
CA SER A 106 3.32 1.73 -11.71
C SER A 106 3.03 3.21 -11.66
N LEU A 107 1.89 3.63 -12.19
CA LEU A 107 1.42 5.00 -12.04
C LEU A 107 0.94 5.27 -10.61
N TRP A 108 0.27 4.28 -10.03
CA TRP A 108 -0.18 4.24 -8.65
C TRP A 108 0.23 2.93 -8.01
N SER A 109 0.58 2.99 -6.76
CA SER A 109 0.74 1.84 -5.89
C SER A 109 -0.28 1.91 -4.76
N GLY A 110 -0.60 0.78 -4.14
CA GLY A 110 -1.58 0.78 -3.08
C GLY A 110 -1.36 -0.32 -2.06
N VAL A 111 -1.87 -0.09 -0.87
CA VAL A 111 -1.93 -1.07 0.21
C VAL A 111 -3.33 -1.08 0.81
N TYR A 112 -3.88 -2.26 1.02
CA TYR A 112 -5.11 -2.50 1.76
C TYR A 112 -4.80 -3.30 3.02
N TYR A 113 -5.30 -2.83 4.15
CA TYR A 113 -5.07 -3.47 5.43
C TYR A 113 -6.22 -4.41 5.78
N VAL A 114 -5.99 -5.69 5.56
CA VAL A 114 -6.96 -6.76 5.88
C VAL A 114 -7.05 -6.97 7.39
N GLN A 115 -5.91 -6.89 8.08
CA GLN A 115 -5.80 -7.02 9.52
C GLN A 115 -4.67 -6.12 10.05
N SER A 116 -4.94 -5.36 11.10
CA SER A 116 -4.02 -4.39 11.70
C SER A 116 -4.03 -4.50 13.22
N PRO A 117 -3.37 -5.52 13.80
CA PRO A 117 -3.30 -5.63 15.26
C PRO A 117 -2.50 -4.46 15.86
N PRO A 118 -2.75 -4.10 17.14
CA PRO A 118 -2.02 -3.02 17.80
C PRO A 118 -0.49 -3.20 17.67
N LYS A 119 0.20 -2.11 17.34
CA LYS A 119 1.68 -2.07 17.17
C LYS A 119 2.20 -2.96 16.02
N CYS A 120 1.41 -3.13 14.97
CA CYS A 120 1.83 -3.88 13.77
C CYS A 120 2.84 -3.12 12.89
N GLY A 121 3.18 -1.88 13.24
CA GLY A 121 4.08 -1.02 12.46
C GLY A 121 3.35 -0.14 11.46
N ASN A 122 4.01 0.91 11.02
CA ASN A 122 3.46 1.89 10.08
C ASN A 122 3.99 1.65 8.67
N ILE A 123 3.23 2.09 7.66
CA ILE A 123 3.79 2.33 6.35
C ILE A 123 4.51 3.68 6.37
N VAL A 124 5.74 3.73 5.82
CA VAL A 124 6.56 4.93 5.80
C VAL A 124 6.92 5.25 4.36
N PHE A 125 6.58 6.45 3.94
CA PHE A 125 6.93 6.99 2.64
C PHE A 125 8.14 7.91 2.80
N HIS A 126 9.19 7.67 2.05
CA HIS A 126 10.39 8.49 2.04
C HIS A 126 10.44 9.33 0.79
N LYS A 127 10.94 10.54 0.92
CA LYS A 127 11.22 11.42 -0.20
C LYS A 127 12.49 10.96 -0.88
N GLU A 128 12.45 10.65 -2.18
CA GLU A 128 13.63 10.16 -2.92
C GLU A 128 14.81 11.12 -2.89
N TRP A 129 14.54 12.42 -2.90
CA TRP A 129 15.57 13.48 -2.85
C TRP A 129 15.13 14.56 -1.90
N ALA A 130 15.61 14.52 -0.69
CA ALA A 130 15.56 15.72 0.14
C ALA A 130 16.51 16.74 -0.47
N ARG A 131 15.96 17.81 -1.03
CA ARG A 131 16.71 18.92 -1.67
C ARG A 131 17.90 19.40 -0.81
N TYR A 132 17.87 19.09 0.46
CA TYR A 132 18.80 19.57 1.49
C TYR A 132 19.73 18.49 2.04
N GLN A 133 19.68 17.26 1.53
CA GLN A 133 20.58 16.16 1.96
C GLN A 133 22.05 16.42 1.61
N THR A 134 22.30 17.35 0.66
CA THR A 134 23.65 17.75 0.24
C THR A 134 24.22 18.93 1.04
N ILE A 135 23.50 19.43 2.04
CA ILE A 135 23.91 20.58 2.86
C ILE A 135 24.32 20.08 4.25
N ASP A 136 25.59 20.23 4.58
CA ASP A 136 26.17 19.75 5.85
C ASP A 136 25.62 20.46 7.10
N LYS A 137 24.95 21.58 6.95
CA LYS A 137 24.39 22.34 8.07
C LYS A 137 22.88 22.49 7.90
N PRO A 138 22.09 22.28 8.97
CA PRO A 138 20.66 22.55 8.91
C PRO A 138 20.42 24.03 8.65
N ILE A 139 19.71 24.33 7.55
CA ILE A 139 19.30 25.69 7.20
C ILE A 139 17.93 26.04 7.77
N PHE A 140 17.27 25.09 8.40
CA PHE A 140 15.95 25.24 9.01
C PHE A 140 16.04 25.22 10.52
N SER A 141 15.07 25.88 11.16
CA SER A 141 14.92 25.78 12.62
C SER A 141 14.65 24.33 13.01
N SER A 142 15.32 23.86 14.05
CA SER A 142 15.04 22.57 14.68
C SER A 142 13.79 22.61 15.57
N SER A 143 13.18 23.78 15.73
CA SER A 143 11.98 23.96 16.58
C SER A 143 10.72 23.75 15.78
N PRO A 144 9.78 22.89 16.23
CA PRO A 144 8.45 22.74 15.63
C PRO A 144 7.63 24.05 15.72
N PRO A 145 6.69 24.24 14.77
CA PRO A 145 6.37 23.38 13.65
C PRO A 145 7.25 23.62 12.43
N VAL A 146 7.79 22.54 11.85
CA VAL A 146 8.44 22.60 10.53
C VAL A 146 7.40 22.39 9.44
N HIS A 147 7.57 23.11 8.32
CA HIS A 147 6.67 22.94 7.18
C HIS A 147 6.77 21.52 6.57
N THR A 148 5.64 20.97 6.12
CA THR A 148 5.57 19.60 5.58
C THR A 148 6.49 19.36 4.38
N HIS A 149 6.82 20.40 3.60
CA HIS A 149 7.77 20.28 2.48
C HIS A 149 9.22 20.01 2.93
N GLN A 150 9.52 20.15 4.24
CA GLN A 150 10.83 19.86 4.84
C GLN A 150 10.91 18.44 5.41
N TRP A 151 9.80 17.71 5.46
CA TRP A 151 9.78 16.35 5.97
C TRP A 151 10.51 15.41 5.00
N ASP A 152 11.36 14.55 5.53
CA ASP A 152 12.06 13.51 4.78
C ASP A 152 11.20 12.27 4.61
N SER A 153 10.23 12.08 5.50
CA SER A 153 9.32 10.96 5.47
C SER A 153 7.97 11.30 6.08
N VAL A 154 6.96 10.56 5.66
CA VAL A 154 5.60 10.58 6.23
C VAL A 154 5.22 9.16 6.57
N SER A 155 4.64 8.94 7.76
CA SER A 155 4.18 7.63 8.18
C SER A 155 2.68 7.61 8.42
N TYR A 156 2.04 6.52 8.02
CA TYR A 156 0.62 6.27 8.28
C TYR A 156 0.44 5.00 9.08
N GLU A 157 -0.38 5.11 10.12
CA GLU A 157 -0.79 3.95 10.91
C GLU A 157 -1.75 3.07 10.09
N PRO A 158 -1.56 1.74 10.09
CA PRO A 158 -2.48 0.83 9.46
C PRO A 158 -3.87 0.90 10.10
N ILE A 159 -4.88 1.04 9.26
CA ILE A 159 -6.29 0.98 9.69
C ILE A 159 -6.94 -0.17 8.94
N GLU A 160 -7.48 -1.13 9.66
CA GLU A 160 -8.17 -2.29 9.09
C GLU A 160 -9.34 -1.84 8.23
N GLY A 161 -9.46 -2.37 7.02
CA GLY A 161 -10.48 -1.97 6.05
C GLY A 161 -10.15 -0.75 5.21
N ARG A 162 -8.96 -0.14 5.42
CA ARG A 162 -8.50 1.02 4.65
C ARG A 162 -7.61 0.61 3.50
N VAL A 163 -7.88 1.17 2.32
CA VAL A 163 -6.93 1.21 1.20
C VAL A 163 -6.27 2.58 1.14
N ILE A 164 -4.96 2.60 0.88
CA ILE A 164 -4.18 3.82 0.58
C ILE A 164 -3.59 3.65 -0.80
N LEU A 165 -3.71 4.68 -1.67
CA LEU A 165 -3.02 4.81 -2.95
C LEU A 165 -2.00 5.95 -2.86
N PHE A 166 -0.82 5.73 -3.47
CA PHE A 166 0.33 6.65 -3.49
C PHE A 166 1.14 6.50 -4.76
#